data_9c9ed92a51e605198f28b2c6b9b373a1
#
_entry.id   9c9ed92a51e605198f28b2c6b9b373a1
#
_cell.length_a   1.000
_cell.length_b   1.000
_cell.length_c   1.000
_cell.angle_alpha   90.00
_cell.angle_beta   90.00
_cell.angle_gamma   90.00
#
_symmetry.space_group_name_H-M   'P 1'
#
loop_
_entity.id
_entity.type
_entity.pdbx_description
1 polymer ?
#
loop_
_entity_poly.entity_id
_entity_poly.type
_entity_poly.pdbx_seq_one_letter_code
_entity_poly.pdbx_strand_id
1 'polypeptide(L)'
;MAGTIPSDFVREIVDVSEIVSLIDSYMPLKKKGKDHWGICPFCDDGNNPSFSVSEQKQFYYCFKCRATGNVISFLQAHQGFDFVESVEALASKAGLEVPYENARNHKDEREPIFKALEASAAFYESVLANKNDAQHVRDYLKDNRKISGETCRRYAIGYAPNSWSAL
;
A
#
# COMPACT_ATOMS: atom_id res chain seq x y z
N MET A 1 -2.08 6.50 5.47
CA MET A 1 -3.34 5.73 5.43
C MET A 1 -4.00 6.06 4.11
N ALA A 2 -4.35 5.05 3.33
CA ALA A 2 -5.09 5.24 2.09
C ALA A 2 -6.45 5.89 2.40
N GLY A 3 -6.94 6.79 1.54
CA GLY A 3 -8.27 7.37 1.66
C GLY A 3 -9.35 6.29 1.68
N THR A 4 -10.54 6.62 2.16
CA THR A 4 -11.67 5.69 2.16
C THR A 4 -12.22 5.57 0.73
N ILE A 5 -12.40 4.35 0.23
CA ILE A 5 -13.05 4.13 -1.07
C ILE A 5 -14.58 4.21 -0.86
N PRO A 6 -15.29 5.04 -1.64
CA PRO A 6 -16.75 5.15 -1.55
C PRO A 6 -17.44 3.81 -1.74
N SER A 7 -18.45 3.53 -0.92
CA SER A 7 -19.22 2.27 -1.02
C SER A 7 -19.93 2.11 -2.36
N ASP A 8 -20.32 3.22 -2.98
CA ASP A 8 -20.98 3.21 -4.28
C ASP A 8 -20.01 2.82 -5.39
N PHE A 9 -18.77 3.29 -5.34
CA PHE A 9 -17.71 2.86 -6.26
C PHE A 9 -17.38 1.37 -6.10
N VAL A 10 -17.35 0.87 -4.85
CA VAL A 10 -17.13 -0.57 -4.59
C VAL A 10 -18.23 -1.41 -5.22
N ARG A 11 -19.49 -0.97 -5.15
CA ARG A 11 -20.62 -1.65 -5.85
C ARG A 11 -20.45 -1.59 -7.35
N GLU A 12 -20.18 -0.42 -7.90
CA GLU A 12 -19.95 -0.23 -9.33
C GLU A 12 -18.85 -1.17 -9.84
N ILE A 13 -17.71 -1.24 -9.13
CA ILE A 13 -16.60 -2.12 -9.50
C ILE A 13 -16.99 -3.61 -9.47
N VAL A 14 -17.79 -4.02 -8.49
CA VAL A 14 -18.29 -5.40 -8.43
C VAL A 14 -19.24 -5.69 -9.58
N ASP A 15 -20.11 -4.75 -9.92
CA ASP A 15 -21.13 -4.90 -10.98
C ASP A 15 -20.51 -4.95 -12.39
N VAL A 16 -19.44 -4.16 -12.63
CA VAL A 16 -18.75 -4.16 -13.94
C VAL A 16 -17.71 -5.27 -14.06
N SER A 17 -17.31 -5.89 -12.94
CA SER A 17 -16.32 -6.97 -12.94
C SER A 17 -17.00 -8.31 -13.13
N GLU A 18 -16.87 -8.91 -14.31
CA GLU A 18 -17.39 -10.26 -14.58
C GLU A 18 -16.61 -11.32 -13.78
N ILE A 19 -17.28 -11.90 -12.78
CA ILE A 19 -16.65 -12.89 -11.89
C ILE A 19 -16.15 -14.13 -12.62
N VAL A 20 -16.86 -14.58 -13.65
CA VAL A 20 -16.48 -15.77 -14.43
C VAL A 20 -15.18 -15.50 -15.18
N SER A 21 -15.12 -14.40 -15.92
CA SER A 21 -13.92 -14.01 -16.68
C SER A 21 -12.73 -13.75 -15.77
N LEU A 22 -12.96 -13.13 -14.62
CA LEU A 22 -11.92 -12.91 -13.63
C LEU A 22 -11.35 -14.23 -13.14
N ILE A 23 -12.20 -15.13 -12.64
CA ILE A 23 -11.76 -16.39 -12.04
C ILE A 23 -11.16 -17.32 -13.11
N ASP A 24 -11.73 -17.36 -14.32
CA ASP A 24 -11.20 -18.17 -15.43
C ASP A 24 -9.78 -17.75 -15.83
N SER A 25 -9.42 -16.50 -15.61
CA SER A 25 -8.03 -16.02 -15.83
C SER A 25 -7.01 -16.57 -14.83
N TYR A 26 -7.45 -17.08 -13.68
CA TYR A 26 -6.60 -17.69 -12.65
C TYR A 26 -6.69 -19.21 -12.63
N MET A 27 -7.85 -19.76 -12.95
CA MET A 27 -8.10 -21.20 -12.93
C MET A 27 -9.16 -21.57 -13.97
N PRO A 28 -8.98 -22.68 -14.72
CA PRO A 28 -9.92 -23.03 -15.78
C PRO A 28 -11.29 -23.40 -15.22
N LEU A 29 -12.32 -22.74 -15.74
CA LEU A 29 -13.71 -23.01 -15.42
C LEU A 29 -14.40 -23.72 -16.59
N LYS A 30 -15.30 -24.67 -16.29
CA LYS A 30 -16.12 -25.36 -17.28
C LYS A 30 -17.59 -25.04 -17.05
N LYS A 31 -18.28 -24.57 -18.08
CA LYS A 31 -19.72 -24.30 -18.01
C LYS A 31 -20.50 -25.60 -17.79
N LYS A 32 -21.33 -25.63 -16.75
CA LYS A 32 -22.21 -26.76 -16.45
C LYS A 32 -23.59 -26.22 -16.03
N GLY A 33 -24.53 -26.26 -16.95
CA GLY A 33 -25.84 -25.66 -16.75
C GLY A 33 -25.78 -24.12 -16.74
N LYS A 34 -26.26 -23.54 -15.64
CA LYS A 34 -26.29 -22.06 -15.44
C LYS A 34 -25.02 -21.50 -14.81
N ASP A 35 -24.20 -22.36 -14.22
CA ASP A 35 -23.01 -21.99 -13.46
C ASP A 35 -21.73 -22.53 -14.12
N HIS A 36 -20.60 -21.96 -13.72
CA HIS A 36 -19.27 -22.40 -14.12
C HIS A 36 -18.60 -23.16 -12.98
N TRP A 37 -17.93 -24.25 -13.28
CA TRP A 37 -17.37 -25.18 -12.28
C TRP A 37 -15.89 -25.39 -12.50
N GLY A 38 -15.14 -25.44 -11.41
CA GLY A 38 -13.71 -25.69 -11.39
C GLY A 38 -13.25 -26.43 -10.14
N ILE A 39 -11.94 -26.69 -10.08
CA ILE A 39 -11.29 -27.22 -8.88
C ILE A 39 -11.11 -26.05 -7.90
N CYS A 40 -11.40 -26.28 -6.61
CA CYS A 40 -11.28 -25.20 -5.62
C CYS A 40 -9.82 -24.80 -5.40
N PRO A 41 -9.49 -23.50 -5.50
CA PRO A 41 -8.12 -23.04 -5.24
C PRO A 41 -7.81 -22.87 -3.75
N PHE A 42 -8.83 -22.99 -2.88
CA PHE A 42 -8.72 -22.76 -1.43
C PHE A 42 -8.66 -24.03 -0.60
N CYS A 43 -8.93 -25.19 -1.19
CA CYS A 43 -8.82 -26.48 -0.51
C CYS A 43 -8.34 -27.54 -1.48
N ASP A 44 -7.66 -28.55 -0.93
CA ASP A 44 -7.29 -29.75 -1.71
C ASP A 44 -8.53 -30.59 -2.01
N ASP A 45 -9.07 -30.44 -3.20
CA ASP A 45 -10.27 -31.13 -3.68
C ASP A 45 -9.94 -32.29 -4.64
N GLY A 46 -8.69 -32.57 -4.82
CA GLY A 46 -8.22 -33.50 -5.84
C GLY A 46 -8.67 -33.05 -7.23
N ASN A 47 -9.26 -33.97 -8.00
CA ASN A 47 -9.76 -33.65 -9.35
C ASN A 47 -11.27 -33.40 -9.40
N ASN A 48 -11.95 -33.23 -8.26
CA ASN A 48 -13.41 -33.02 -8.25
C ASN A 48 -13.73 -31.52 -8.37
N PRO A 49 -14.54 -31.11 -9.35
CA PRO A 49 -14.96 -29.72 -9.49
C PRO A 49 -16.02 -29.40 -8.44
N SER A 50 -15.61 -28.95 -7.26
CA SER A 50 -16.50 -28.54 -6.16
C SER A 50 -16.68 -27.03 -6.05
N PHE A 51 -15.97 -26.26 -6.86
CA PHE A 51 -16.03 -24.81 -6.90
C PHE A 51 -16.98 -24.35 -8.00
N SER A 52 -18.07 -23.69 -7.61
CA SER A 52 -19.11 -23.16 -8.50
C SER A 52 -19.06 -21.65 -8.55
N VAL A 53 -19.17 -21.07 -9.72
CA VAL A 53 -19.21 -19.63 -9.97
C VAL A 53 -20.52 -19.30 -10.69
N SER A 54 -21.35 -18.47 -10.08
CA SER A 54 -22.63 -18.04 -10.66
C SER A 54 -22.48 -16.69 -11.35
N GLU A 55 -22.62 -16.71 -12.67
CA GLU A 55 -22.62 -15.51 -13.52
C GLU A 55 -23.79 -14.57 -13.17
N GLN A 56 -24.98 -15.12 -12.93
CA GLN A 56 -26.18 -14.32 -12.63
C GLN A 56 -26.12 -13.63 -11.25
N LYS A 57 -25.51 -14.29 -10.27
CA LYS A 57 -25.46 -13.80 -8.89
C LYS A 57 -24.14 -13.15 -8.54
N GLN A 58 -23.17 -13.15 -9.46
CA GLN A 58 -21.83 -12.57 -9.29
C GLN A 58 -21.14 -13.03 -7.99
N PHE A 59 -21.23 -14.36 -7.68
CA PHE A 59 -20.54 -14.93 -6.54
C PHE A 59 -20.03 -16.34 -6.84
N TYR A 60 -19.05 -16.78 -6.04
CA TYR A 60 -18.58 -18.16 -6.04
C TYR A 60 -18.91 -18.87 -4.75
N TYR A 61 -18.98 -20.22 -4.82
CA TYR A 61 -19.19 -21.08 -3.68
C TYR A 61 -18.45 -22.42 -3.86
N CYS A 62 -17.68 -22.83 -2.86
CA CYS A 62 -17.09 -24.17 -2.81
C CYS A 62 -17.92 -25.09 -1.95
N PHE A 63 -18.42 -26.21 -2.52
CA PHE A 63 -19.23 -27.18 -1.80
C PHE A 63 -18.45 -28.05 -0.81
N LYS A 64 -17.10 -28.05 -0.89
CA LYS A 64 -16.25 -28.78 0.02
C LYS A 64 -15.80 -27.95 1.23
N CYS A 65 -15.09 -26.83 1.02
CA CYS A 65 -14.59 -26.00 2.11
C CYS A 65 -15.52 -24.85 2.50
N ARG A 66 -16.63 -24.66 1.76
CA ARG A 66 -17.63 -23.60 1.97
C ARG A 66 -17.10 -22.18 1.75
N ALA A 67 -15.92 -22.03 1.14
CA ALA A 67 -15.43 -20.72 0.74
C ALA A 67 -16.44 -20.07 -0.22
N THR A 68 -16.78 -18.82 0.03
CA THR A 68 -17.77 -18.07 -0.75
C THR A 68 -17.39 -16.58 -0.79
N GLY A 69 -17.79 -15.89 -1.82
CA GLY A 69 -17.56 -14.45 -1.96
C GLY A 69 -17.78 -13.93 -3.37
N ASN A 70 -17.53 -12.65 -3.55
CA ASN A 70 -17.54 -11.94 -4.83
C ASN A 70 -16.11 -11.82 -5.42
N VAL A 71 -15.97 -11.03 -6.47
CA VAL A 71 -14.67 -10.77 -7.14
C VAL A 71 -13.60 -10.24 -6.18
N ILE A 72 -13.97 -9.34 -5.24
CA ILE A 72 -13.05 -8.77 -4.25
C ILE A 72 -12.59 -9.86 -3.29
N SER A 73 -13.53 -10.61 -2.70
CA SER A 73 -13.21 -11.70 -1.77
C SER A 73 -12.34 -12.78 -2.42
N PHE A 74 -12.52 -13.03 -3.72
CA PHE A 74 -11.69 -13.96 -4.47
C PHE A 74 -10.25 -13.46 -4.56
N LEU A 75 -10.02 -12.20 -4.92
CA LEU A 75 -8.67 -11.64 -5.01
C LEU A 75 -7.98 -11.62 -3.64
N GLN A 76 -8.71 -11.27 -2.58
CA GLN A 76 -8.18 -11.31 -1.23
C GLN A 76 -7.72 -12.72 -0.81
N ALA A 77 -8.58 -13.71 -1.06
CA ALA A 77 -8.30 -15.09 -0.65
C ALA A 77 -7.27 -15.78 -1.55
N HIS A 78 -7.25 -15.49 -2.86
CA HIS A 78 -6.41 -16.17 -3.85
C HIS A 78 -5.04 -15.49 -4.04
N GLN A 79 -5.00 -14.15 -4.06
CA GLN A 79 -3.78 -13.36 -4.30
C GLN A 79 -3.16 -12.83 -3.00
N GLY A 80 -3.90 -12.89 -1.88
CA GLY A 80 -3.46 -12.30 -0.61
C GLY A 80 -3.54 -10.78 -0.59
N PHE A 81 -4.27 -10.18 -1.52
CA PHE A 81 -4.47 -8.74 -1.58
C PHE A 81 -5.27 -8.24 -0.38
N ASP A 82 -4.99 -7.03 0.06
CA ASP A 82 -5.91 -6.34 0.95
C ASP A 82 -7.15 -5.83 0.18
N PHE A 83 -8.10 -5.20 0.91
CA PHE A 83 -9.32 -4.70 0.29
C PHE A 83 -9.04 -3.61 -0.74
N VAL A 84 -8.14 -2.69 -0.43
CA VAL A 84 -7.79 -1.56 -1.30
C VAL A 84 -7.09 -2.06 -2.56
N GLU A 85 -6.09 -2.92 -2.41
CA GLU A 85 -5.36 -3.56 -3.52
C GLU A 85 -6.30 -4.33 -4.45
N SER A 86 -7.30 -5.03 -3.87
CA SER A 86 -8.29 -5.77 -4.65
C SER A 86 -9.17 -4.84 -5.50
N VAL A 87 -9.63 -3.72 -4.92
CA VAL A 87 -10.44 -2.73 -5.64
C VAL A 87 -9.62 -2.01 -6.70
N GLU A 88 -8.37 -1.65 -6.40
CA GLU A 88 -7.46 -1.02 -7.38
C GLU A 88 -7.16 -1.94 -8.57
N ALA A 89 -6.92 -3.24 -8.30
CA ALA A 89 -6.69 -4.22 -9.36
C ALA A 89 -7.90 -4.39 -10.28
N LEU A 90 -9.12 -4.40 -9.71
CA LEU A 90 -10.36 -4.48 -10.47
C LEU A 90 -10.62 -3.19 -11.26
N ALA A 91 -10.41 -2.01 -10.64
CA ALA A 91 -10.56 -0.72 -11.28
C ALA A 91 -9.60 -0.57 -12.47
N SER A 92 -8.34 -0.96 -12.29
CA SER A 92 -7.35 -0.97 -13.38
C SER A 92 -7.77 -1.85 -14.56
N LYS A 93 -8.33 -3.04 -14.29
CA LYS A 93 -8.85 -3.92 -15.35
C LYS A 93 -10.08 -3.32 -16.05
N ALA A 94 -10.93 -2.60 -15.32
CA ALA A 94 -12.12 -1.92 -15.86
C ALA A 94 -11.80 -0.57 -16.53
N GLY A 95 -10.55 -0.08 -16.44
CA GLY A 95 -10.16 1.25 -16.94
C GLY A 95 -10.75 2.41 -16.14
N LEU A 96 -11.06 2.17 -14.86
CA LEU A 96 -11.62 3.16 -13.94
C LEU A 96 -10.56 3.65 -12.95
N GLU A 97 -10.66 4.92 -12.55
CA GLU A 97 -9.84 5.49 -11.49
C GLU A 97 -10.56 5.38 -10.14
N VAL A 98 -9.84 4.94 -9.10
CA VAL A 98 -10.43 4.79 -7.77
C VAL A 98 -10.62 6.17 -7.12
N PRO A 99 -11.87 6.60 -6.83
CA PRO A 99 -12.11 7.86 -6.15
C PRO A 99 -11.90 7.68 -4.64
N TYR A 100 -10.81 8.19 -4.12
CA TYR A 100 -10.58 8.19 -2.68
C TYR A 100 -11.31 9.35 -2.01
N GLU A 101 -12.35 9.04 -1.21
CA GLU A 101 -12.95 10.02 -0.31
C GLU A 101 -11.99 10.30 0.86
N ASN A 102 -11.90 11.59 1.22
CA ASN A 102 -10.96 12.04 2.25
C ASN A 102 -9.48 11.73 1.98
N ALA A 103 -9.09 11.55 0.73
CA ALA A 103 -7.77 11.95 0.31
C ALA A 103 -7.65 13.49 0.45
N ARG A 104 -8.07 14.05 1.61
CA ARG A 104 -7.52 15.32 2.07
C ARG A 104 -6.04 15.14 1.89
N ASN A 105 -5.49 15.96 1.04
CA ASN A 105 -4.10 16.01 0.69
C ASN A 105 -3.25 15.77 1.94
N HIS A 106 -2.98 14.49 2.30
CA HIS A 106 -1.96 14.17 3.30
C HIS A 106 -0.59 14.71 2.87
N LYS A 107 -0.49 15.05 1.58
CA LYS A 107 0.62 15.84 1.06
C LYS A 107 0.63 17.24 1.68
N ASP A 108 -0.53 17.90 1.79
CA ASP A 108 -0.63 19.26 2.35
C ASP A 108 -0.47 19.29 3.88
N GLU A 109 -0.97 18.29 4.60
CA GLU A 109 -0.79 18.23 6.07
C GLU A 109 0.64 17.86 6.49
N ARG A 110 1.35 17.07 5.68
CA ARG A 110 2.74 16.69 5.94
C ARG A 110 3.76 17.68 5.42
N GLU A 111 3.42 18.46 4.41
CA GLU A 111 4.34 19.41 3.80
C GLU A 111 4.89 20.45 4.80
N PRO A 112 4.09 21.06 5.70
CA PRO A 112 4.61 21.92 6.75
C PRO A 112 5.57 21.19 7.70
N ILE A 113 5.29 19.90 8.01
CA ILE A 113 6.15 19.08 8.87
C ILE A 113 7.50 18.81 8.17
N PHE A 114 7.47 18.44 6.89
CA PHE A 114 8.70 18.23 6.12
C PHE A 114 9.53 19.51 6.01
N LYS A 115 8.88 20.66 5.74
CA LYS A 115 9.56 21.96 5.70
C LYS A 115 10.20 22.31 7.05
N ALA A 116 9.50 22.03 8.15
CA ALA A 116 10.06 22.24 9.50
C ALA A 116 11.26 21.32 9.77
N LEU A 117 11.18 20.05 9.37
CA LEU A 117 12.30 19.10 9.50
C LEU A 117 13.50 19.49 8.66
N GLU A 118 13.28 19.92 7.41
CA GLU A 118 14.35 20.42 6.53
C GLU A 118 15.03 21.68 7.10
N ALA A 119 14.21 22.63 7.59
CA ALA A 119 14.73 23.83 8.24
C ALA A 119 15.54 23.50 9.50
N SER A 120 15.06 22.55 10.30
CA SER A 120 15.77 22.09 11.49
C SER A 120 17.09 21.40 11.16
N ALA A 121 17.11 20.54 10.14
CA ALA A 121 18.33 19.89 9.66
C ALA A 121 19.36 20.92 9.19
N ALA A 122 18.93 21.85 8.32
CA ALA A 122 19.80 22.92 7.82
C ALA A 122 20.35 23.81 8.96
N PHE A 123 19.52 24.09 9.97
CA PHE A 123 19.96 24.83 11.15
C PHE A 123 21.07 24.06 11.89
N TYR A 124 20.87 22.79 12.23
CA TYR A 124 21.85 21.99 12.96
C TYR A 124 23.15 21.78 12.17
N GLU A 125 23.07 21.62 10.85
CA GLU A 125 24.25 21.58 9.96
C GLU A 125 25.02 22.91 10.02
N SER A 126 24.32 24.04 9.98
CA SER A 126 24.92 25.37 10.07
C SER A 126 25.61 25.60 11.42
N VAL A 127 24.99 25.12 12.49
CA VAL A 127 25.58 25.17 13.85
C VAL A 127 26.88 24.36 13.91
N LEU A 128 26.89 23.14 13.41
CA LEU A 128 28.08 22.30 13.34
C LEU A 128 29.18 22.95 12.52
N ALA A 129 28.84 23.57 11.38
CA ALA A 129 29.84 24.15 10.48
C ALA A 129 30.45 25.45 11.00
N ASN A 130 29.65 26.33 11.60
CA ASN A 130 30.00 27.74 11.76
C ASN A 130 30.11 28.24 13.20
N LYS A 131 29.44 27.57 14.18
CA LYS A 131 29.47 28.08 15.56
C LYS A 131 30.68 27.61 16.35
N ASN A 132 31.29 28.53 17.14
CA ASN A 132 32.43 28.22 17.99
C ASN A 132 32.10 27.15 19.05
N ASP A 133 30.86 27.15 19.57
CA ASP A 133 30.41 26.17 20.55
C ASP A 133 30.37 24.72 20.02
N ALA A 134 30.42 24.55 18.69
CA ALA A 134 30.47 23.25 18.06
C ALA A 134 31.91 22.74 17.80
N GLN A 135 32.95 23.52 18.21
CA GLN A 135 34.33 23.11 17.93
C GLN A 135 34.67 21.75 18.52
N HIS A 136 34.31 21.51 19.77
CA HIS A 136 34.55 20.22 20.45
C HIS A 136 33.91 19.04 19.72
N VAL A 137 32.75 19.24 19.07
CA VAL A 137 32.08 18.21 18.28
C VAL A 137 32.81 17.97 16.96
N ARG A 138 33.27 19.04 16.28
CA ARG A 138 34.07 18.90 15.06
C ARG A 138 35.37 18.13 15.33
N ASP A 139 36.06 18.44 16.44
CA ASP A 139 37.27 17.73 16.84
C ASP A 139 36.98 16.27 17.17
N TYR A 140 35.92 15.99 17.91
CA TYR A 140 35.45 14.61 18.16
C TYR A 140 35.14 13.83 16.88
N LEU A 141 34.38 14.42 15.96
CA LEU A 141 34.04 13.77 14.67
C LEU A 141 35.31 13.46 13.86
N LYS A 142 36.23 14.42 13.79
CA LYS A 142 37.48 14.29 13.04
C LYS A 142 38.45 13.32 13.69
N ASP A 143 38.74 13.51 14.98
CA ASP A 143 39.86 12.84 15.64
C ASP A 143 39.47 11.46 16.17
N ASN A 144 38.26 11.33 16.72
CA ASN A 144 37.78 10.07 17.31
C ASN A 144 37.02 9.22 16.31
N ARG A 145 36.13 9.84 15.54
CA ARG A 145 35.24 9.10 14.60
C ARG A 145 35.81 9.02 13.18
N LYS A 146 36.87 9.76 12.86
CA LYS A 146 37.48 9.84 11.52
C LYS A 146 36.48 10.25 10.41
N ILE A 147 35.48 11.07 10.78
CA ILE A 147 34.47 11.59 9.86
C ILE A 147 34.95 12.93 9.30
N SER A 148 35.07 13.02 7.97
CA SER A 148 35.48 14.25 7.31
C SER A 148 34.33 15.27 7.20
N GLY A 149 34.64 16.55 7.03
CA GLY A 149 33.66 17.59 6.80
C GLY A 149 32.83 17.37 5.51
N GLU A 150 33.43 16.70 4.52
CA GLU A 150 32.71 16.29 3.31
C GLU A 150 31.65 15.22 3.63
N THR A 151 31.99 14.25 4.46
CA THR A 151 31.08 13.23 4.94
C THR A 151 29.94 13.85 5.76
N CYS A 152 30.27 14.83 6.64
CA CYS A 152 29.24 15.56 7.39
C CYS A 152 28.21 16.22 6.46
N ARG A 153 28.65 16.92 5.41
CA ARG A 153 27.77 17.54 4.43
C ARG A 153 26.94 16.52 3.65
N ARG A 154 27.58 15.42 3.21
CA ARG A 154 26.90 14.38 2.42
C ARG A 154 25.76 13.69 3.18
N TYR A 155 25.91 13.53 4.49
CA TYR A 155 24.94 12.84 5.35
C TYR A 155 24.14 13.79 6.24
N ALA A 156 24.17 15.09 5.98
CA ALA A 156 23.44 16.12 6.73
C ALA A 156 23.68 16.01 8.25
N ILE A 157 24.93 15.76 8.66
CA ILE A 157 25.28 15.65 10.08
C ILE A 157 25.32 17.06 10.68
N GLY A 158 24.48 17.28 11.69
CA GLY A 158 24.37 18.55 12.40
C GLY A 158 24.66 18.42 13.89
N TYR A 159 24.70 19.55 14.58
CA TYR A 159 24.86 19.64 16.03
C TYR A 159 23.74 20.49 16.65
N ALA A 160 23.02 19.90 17.60
CA ALA A 160 22.03 20.60 18.39
C ALA A 160 22.73 21.37 19.54
N PRO A 161 22.65 22.70 19.57
CA PRO A 161 23.24 23.46 20.67
C PRO A 161 22.51 23.19 21.99
N ASN A 162 23.24 23.33 23.11
CA ASN A 162 22.64 23.12 24.44
C ASN A 162 21.77 24.32 24.83
N SER A 163 20.63 24.49 24.18
CA SER A 163 19.67 25.59 24.42
C SER A 163 18.27 25.12 24.07
N TRP A 164 17.28 25.41 24.95
CA TRP A 164 15.88 25.06 24.73
C TRP A 164 15.19 25.87 23.65
N SER A 165 15.72 27.01 23.28
CA SER A 165 15.14 27.97 22.35
C SER A 165 16.04 28.26 21.14
N ALA A 166 16.86 27.30 20.75
CA ALA A 166 17.83 27.50 19.70
C ALA A 166 17.25 27.28 18.29
N LEU A 167 16.12 26.58 18.21
CA LEU A 167 15.42 26.26 16.97
C LEU A 167 14.14 27.09 16.85
#